data_aea3bbf6deb08369fca9b4859fdf6066
#
_entry.id   aea3bbf6deb08369fca9b4859fdf6066
#
_cell.length_a   1.000
_cell.length_b   1.000
_cell.length_c   1.000
_cell.angle_alpha   90.00
_cell.angle_beta   90.00
_cell.angle_gamma   90.00
#
_symmetry.space_group_name_H-M   'P 1'
#
loop_
_entity.id
_entity.type
_entity.pdbx_description
1 polymer ?
#
loop_
_entity_poly.entity_id
_entity_poly.type
_entity_poly.pdbx_seq_one_letter_code
_entity_poly.pdbx_strand_id
1 'polypeptide(L)'
;MSLESLKERLEAKTGCKLEIVENPSVSAQHSLLVQAKDAVAVATLLRDDEGYNYCSNVTGVDRPAREVSEKVKVMKLVEGVETEVEETQKRMTAAYLEVVYHLFSMTKHKYMVVLRMRTLDREARVHLPSLTPVWRSAEFQEREVYDLYGVLFNGHPDLRRILMWDEFEDFPMRRDYVEPDDYEYEPTAHDAVLRKTNAHWAEAGEGEVGQ
;
A
#
# COMPACT_ATOMS: atom_id res chain seq x y z
N MET A 1 -1.37 -22.46 -16.74
CA MET A 1 -0.40 -21.48 -17.28
C MET A 1 0.35 -20.96 -16.06
N SER A 2 1.67 -21.13 -16.01
CA SER A 2 2.46 -20.70 -14.84
C SER A 2 2.70 -19.18 -14.89
N LEU A 3 2.99 -18.58 -13.74
CA LEU A 3 3.32 -17.15 -13.64
C LEU A 3 4.64 -16.85 -14.35
N GLU A 4 5.60 -17.82 -14.33
CA GLU A 4 6.86 -17.70 -15.05
C GLU A 4 6.63 -17.57 -16.57
N SER A 5 5.79 -18.43 -17.15
CA SER A 5 5.52 -18.36 -18.60
C SER A 5 4.81 -17.04 -19.00
N LEU A 6 4.01 -16.47 -18.10
CA LEU A 6 3.41 -15.15 -18.31
C LEU A 6 4.48 -14.05 -18.26
N LYS A 7 5.36 -14.10 -17.25
CA LYS A 7 6.49 -13.19 -17.11
C LYS A 7 7.35 -13.16 -18.38
N GLU A 8 7.80 -14.34 -18.84
CA GLU A 8 8.64 -14.46 -20.05
C GLU A 8 8.00 -13.82 -21.29
N ARG A 9 6.69 -14.03 -21.50
CA ARG A 9 5.97 -13.40 -22.63
C ARG A 9 5.89 -11.89 -22.51
N LEU A 10 5.65 -11.38 -21.30
CA LEU A 10 5.60 -9.93 -21.07
C LEU A 10 6.98 -9.31 -21.26
N GLU A 11 8.04 -9.91 -20.74
CA GLU A 11 9.42 -9.45 -20.89
C GLU A 11 9.84 -9.47 -22.38
N ALA A 12 9.51 -10.52 -23.12
CA ALA A 12 9.82 -10.62 -24.54
C ALA A 12 9.16 -9.51 -25.39
N LYS A 13 7.94 -9.07 -25.00
CA LYS A 13 7.20 -8.05 -25.75
C LYS A 13 7.53 -6.62 -25.34
N THR A 14 7.80 -6.38 -24.06
CA THR A 14 8.07 -5.04 -23.53
C THR A 14 9.55 -4.69 -23.48
N GLY A 15 10.42 -5.71 -23.44
CA GLY A 15 11.86 -5.53 -23.15
C GLY A 15 12.15 -5.10 -21.70
N CYS A 16 11.12 -5.03 -20.85
CA CYS A 16 11.30 -4.70 -19.44
C CYS A 16 11.69 -5.95 -18.63
N LYS A 17 12.23 -5.72 -17.44
CA LYS A 17 12.54 -6.79 -16.48
C LYS A 17 11.46 -6.84 -15.40
N LEU A 18 10.84 -8.00 -15.25
CA LEU A 18 9.86 -8.29 -14.21
C LEU A 18 10.47 -9.19 -13.13
N GLU A 19 10.02 -9.05 -11.90
CA GLU A 19 10.42 -9.90 -10.80
C GLU A 19 9.21 -10.65 -10.24
N ILE A 20 9.37 -11.94 -9.94
CA ILE A 20 8.35 -12.71 -9.23
C ILE A 20 8.59 -12.52 -7.74
N VAL A 21 7.61 -11.97 -7.05
CA VAL A 21 7.62 -11.88 -5.60
C VAL A 21 6.87 -13.08 -5.05
N GLU A 22 7.61 -13.98 -4.44
CA GLU A 22 7.07 -15.17 -3.80
C GLU A 22 6.32 -14.81 -2.53
N ASN A 23 5.18 -15.44 -2.33
CA ASN A 23 4.47 -15.36 -1.08
C ASN A 23 4.71 -16.65 -0.29
N PRO A 24 5.24 -16.57 0.93
CA PRO A 24 5.59 -17.75 1.73
C PRO A 24 4.37 -18.53 2.25
N SER A 25 3.17 -17.97 2.16
CA SER A 25 1.95 -18.65 2.58
C SER A 25 1.52 -19.71 1.56
N VAL A 26 1.17 -20.90 2.02
CA VAL A 26 0.79 -22.05 1.17
C VAL A 26 -0.41 -21.76 0.26
N SER A 27 -1.32 -20.88 0.69
CA SER A 27 -2.53 -20.50 -0.07
C SER A 27 -2.35 -19.20 -0.86
N ALA A 28 -1.21 -18.55 -0.77
CA ALA A 28 -1.01 -17.23 -1.31
C ALA A 28 -0.46 -17.26 -2.73
N GLN A 29 -0.97 -16.37 -3.55
CA GLN A 29 -0.50 -16.23 -4.92
C GLN A 29 0.81 -15.44 -4.98
N HIS A 30 1.73 -15.92 -5.81
CA HIS A 30 2.88 -15.14 -6.22
C HIS A 30 2.45 -13.94 -7.06
N SER A 31 3.26 -12.90 -7.07
CA SER A 31 2.94 -11.65 -7.74
C SER A 31 4.06 -11.20 -8.67
N LEU A 32 3.72 -10.42 -9.69
CA LEU A 32 4.67 -9.78 -10.59
C LEU A 32 4.97 -8.38 -10.09
N LEU A 33 6.23 -8.10 -9.82
CA LEU A 33 6.72 -6.76 -9.53
C LEU A 33 7.21 -6.12 -10.83
N VAL A 34 6.67 -4.94 -11.13
CA VAL A 34 7.02 -4.14 -12.29
C VAL A 34 7.62 -2.80 -11.83
N GLN A 35 8.60 -2.30 -12.58
CA GLN A 35 9.11 -0.95 -12.36
C GLN A 35 8.09 0.10 -12.80
N ALA A 36 7.99 1.20 -12.06
CA ALA A 36 7.01 2.25 -12.32
C ALA A 36 7.01 2.74 -13.78
N LYS A 37 8.18 2.91 -14.39
CA LYS A 37 8.33 3.37 -15.79
C LYS A 37 7.70 2.42 -16.82
N ASP A 38 7.66 1.12 -16.55
CA ASP A 38 7.21 0.09 -17.47
C ASP A 38 5.77 -0.38 -17.16
N ALA A 39 5.20 0.09 -16.05
CA ALA A 39 3.94 -0.42 -15.52
C ALA A 39 2.76 -0.26 -16.47
N VAL A 40 2.62 0.88 -17.13
CA VAL A 40 1.53 1.14 -18.08
C VAL A 40 1.65 0.23 -19.31
N ALA A 41 2.85 0.02 -19.84
CA ALA A 41 3.08 -0.86 -20.98
C ALA A 41 2.76 -2.32 -20.64
N VAL A 42 3.25 -2.81 -19.50
CA VAL A 42 2.96 -4.16 -19.00
C VAL A 42 1.46 -4.33 -18.74
N ALA A 43 0.82 -3.36 -18.09
CA ALA A 43 -0.61 -3.37 -17.82
C ALA A 43 -1.45 -3.44 -19.10
N THR A 44 -1.09 -2.66 -20.13
CA THR A 44 -1.76 -2.67 -21.43
C THR A 44 -1.66 -4.05 -22.09
N LEU A 45 -0.49 -4.68 -22.11
CA LEU A 45 -0.32 -6.03 -22.65
C LEU A 45 -1.09 -7.09 -21.84
N LEU A 46 -1.11 -6.95 -20.53
CA LEU A 46 -1.92 -7.85 -19.68
C LEU A 46 -3.41 -7.77 -20.04
N ARG A 47 -3.94 -6.56 -20.30
CA ARG A 47 -5.32 -6.38 -20.72
C ARG A 47 -5.57 -6.90 -22.12
N ASP A 48 -4.80 -6.43 -23.11
CA ASP A 48 -5.11 -6.57 -24.54
C ASP A 48 -4.69 -7.95 -25.09
N ASP A 49 -3.49 -8.41 -24.77
CA ASP A 49 -2.95 -9.67 -25.31
C ASP A 49 -3.28 -10.87 -24.40
N GLU A 50 -3.06 -10.72 -23.10
CA GLU A 50 -3.29 -11.81 -22.15
C GLU A 50 -4.75 -11.90 -21.70
N GLY A 51 -5.54 -10.83 -21.87
CA GLY A 51 -6.97 -10.79 -21.61
C GLY A 51 -7.35 -10.60 -20.15
N TYR A 52 -6.48 -9.99 -19.34
CA TYR A 52 -6.80 -9.56 -17.97
C TYR A 52 -7.58 -8.24 -18.00
N ASN A 53 -8.86 -8.35 -18.35
CA ASN A 53 -9.73 -7.22 -18.63
C ASN A 53 -10.44 -6.62 -17.42
N TYR A 54 -10.24 -7.17 -16.24
CA TYR A 54 -10.87 -6.70 -15.01
C TYR A 54 -9.84 -6.53 -13.87
N CYS A 55 -9.74 -5.32 -13.34
CA CYS A 55 -9.06 -5.02 -12.08
C CYS A 55 -10.09 -5.02 -10.96
N SER A 56 -10.02 -6.01 -10.08
CA SER A 56 -11.00 -6.19 -9.00
C SER A 56 -10.67 -5.39 -7.77
N ASN A 57 -9.37 -5.21 -7.48
CA ASN A 57 -8.91 -4.53 -6.29
C ASN A 57 -7.57 -3.85 -6.50
N VAL A 58 -7.40 -2.66 -5.89
CA VAL A 58 -6.13 -1.95 -5.77
C VAL A 58 -5.92 -1.63 -4.30
N THR A 59 -4.77 -2.04 -3.76
CA THR A 59 -4.48 -1.88 -2.33
C THR A 59 -3.09 -1.28 -2.13
N GLY A 60 -3.00 -0.31 -1.21
CA GLY A 60 -1.74 0.21 -0.71
C GLY A 60 -1.12 -0.71 0.34
N VAL A 61 0.20 -0.78 0.38
CA VAL A 61 0.95 -1.49 1.42
C VAL A 61 2.10 -0.62 1.88
N ASP A 62 2.15 -0.38 3.18
CA ASP A 62 3.25 0.36 3.80
C ASP A 62 4.33 -0.60 4.32
N ARG A 63 5.55 -0.41 3.85
CA ARG A 63 6.74 -1.17 4.23
C ARG A 63 7.77 -0.24 4.86
N PRO A 64 7.74 -0.04 6.19
CA PRO A 64 8.79 0.70 6.87
C PRO A 64 10.14 -0.01 6.78
N ALA A 65 11.22 0.73 6.95
CA ALA A 65 12.55 0.14 7.04
C ALA A 65 12.59 -0.87 8.20
N ARG A 66 13.15 -2.03 7.93
CA ARG A 66 13.27 -3.09 8.94
C ARG A 66 14.59 -3.84 8.81
N GLU A 67 15.08 -4.29 9.94
CA GLU A 67 16.20 -5.23 9.98
C GLU A 67 15.69 -6.64 9.63
N VAL A 68 16.26 -7.23 8.60
CA VAL A 68 16.00 -8.62 8.19
C VAL A 68 17.24 -9.43 8.46
N SER A 69 17.08 -10.53 9.17
CA SER A 69 18.15 -11.50 9.41
C SER A 69 18.09 -12.60 8.35
N GLU A 70 19.08 -12.64 7.49
CA GLU A 70 19.21 -13.66 6.46
C GLU A 70 20.32 -14.64 6.86
N LYS A 71 20.02 -15.93 6.75
CA LYS A 71 21.04 -16.97 6.90
C LYS A 71 21.81 -17.10 5.60
N VAL A 72 23.06 -16.68 5.60
CA VAL A 72 23.95 -16.78 4.45
C VAL A 72 24.96 -17.91 4.72
N LYS A 73 25.11 -18.81 3.77
CA LYS A 73 26.15 -19.83 3.82
C LYS A 73 27.49 -19.19 3.44
N VAL A 74 28.40 -19.15 4.38
CA VAL A 74 29.74 -18.60 4.18
C VAL A 74 30.76 -19.73 4.32
N MET A 75 31.70 -19.83 3.36
CA MET A 75 32.81 -20.75 3.46
C MET A 75 33.82 -20.21 4.48
N LYS A 76 34.01 -20.93 5.58
CA LYS A 76 35.06 -20.63 6.58
C LYS A 76 36.06 -21.77 6.66
N LEU A 77 37.32 -21.41 6.74
CA LEU A 77 38.39 -22.34 7.06
C LEU A 77 38.34 -22.67 8.57
N VAL A 78 37.82 -23.84 8.92
CA VAL A 78 37.85 -24.37 10.28
C VAL A 78 38.87 -25.54 10.30
N GLU A 79 39.93 -25.38 11.10
CA GLU A 79 41.02 -26.36 11.22
C GLU A 79 41.70 -26.78 9.90
N GLY A 80 41.77 -25.86 8.91
CA GLY A 80 42.39 -26.14 7.62
C GLY A 80 41.49 -26.83 6.59
N VAL A 81 40.20 -27.01 6.89
CA VAL A 81 39.20 -27.57 5.96
C VAL A 81 38.15 -26.49 5.67
N GLU A 82 37.87 -26.28 4.38
CA GLU A 82 36.78 -25.39 3.97
C GLU A 82 35.41 -26.00 4.34
N THR A 83 34.74 -25.41 5.32
CA THR A 83 33.42 -25.87 5.78
C THR A 83 32.37 -24.79 5.54
N GLU A 84 31.23 -25.17 5.00
CA GLU A 84 30.07 -24.28 4.91
C GLU A 84 29.49 -24.01 6.31
N VAL A 85 29.54 -22.78 6.76
CA VAL A 85 28.93 -22.34 8.03
C VAL A 85 27.78 -21.40 7.73
N GLU A 86 26.61 -21.66 8.32
CA GLU A 86 25.47 -20.72 8.26
C GLU A 86 25.73 -19.53 9.19
N GLU A 87 25.89 -18.37 8.63
CA GLU A 87 26.04 -17.12 9.38
C GLU A 87 24.80 -16.25 9.21
N THR A 88 24.26 -15.77 10.33
CA THR A 88 23.11 -14.86 10.29
C THR A 88 23.61 -13.43 10.04
N GLN A 89 23.38 -12.92 8.84
CA GLN A 89 23.68 -11.54 8.49
C GLN A 89 22.43 -10.68 8.65
N LYS A 90 22.59 -9.55 9.34
CA LYS A 90 21.56 -8.56 9.51
C LYS A 90 21.66 -7.52 8.39
N ARG A 91 20.59 -7.34 7.64
CA ARG A 91 20.47 -6.35 6.57
C ARG A 91 19.30 -5.43 6.82
N MET A 92 19.54 -4.12 6.71
CA MET A 92 18.45 -3.14 6.68
C MET A 92 17.80 -3.13 5.30
N THR A 93 16.50 -3.37 5.24
CA THR A 93 15.71 -3.14 4.03
C THR A 93 15.24 -1.69 4.01
N ALA A 94 15.34 -1.02 2.84
CA ALA A 94 14.82 0.32 2.65
C ALA A 94 13.30 0.36 2.88
N ALA A 95 12.80 1.51 3.33
CA ALA A 95 11.37 1.75 3.41
C ALA A 95 10.79 2.10 2.03
N TYR A 96 9.59 1.62 1.72
CA TYR A 96 8.87 1.95 0.50
C TYR A 96 7.36 1.79 0.69
N LEU A 97 6.59 2.40 -0.19
CA LEU A 97 5.18 2.08 -0.38
C LEU A 97 5.02 1.14 -1.57
N GLU A 98 4.03 0.29 -1.53
CA GLU A 98 3.73 -0.66 -2.60
C GLU A 98 2.25 -0.57 -2.95
N VAL A 99 1.94 -0.61 -4.24
CA VAL A 99 0.56 -0.67 -4.74
C VAL A 99 0.36 -2.01 -5.42
N VAL A 100 -0.69 -2.70 -5.05
CA VAL A 100 -0.99 -4.07 -5.46
C VAL A 100 -2.31 -4.10 -6.21
N TYR A 101 -2.28 -4.57 -7.45
CA TYR A 101 -3.43 -4.70 -8.33
C TYR A 101 -3.80 -6.17 -8.50
N HIS A 102 -5.06 -6.51 -8.26
CA HIS A 102 -5.60 -7.86 -8.45
C HIS A 102 -6.37 -7.92 -9.78
N LEU A 103 -5.83 -8.67 -10.73
CA LEU A 103 -6.29 -8.70 -12.12
C LEU A 103 -6.92 -10.04 -12.46
N PHE A 104 -8.09 -9.99 -13.09
CA PHE A 104 -8.85 -11.15 -13.52
C PHE A 104 -9.13 -11.12 -15.02
N SER A 105 -9.22 -12.29 -15.61
CA SER A 105 -9.71 -12.47 -16.96
C SER A 105 -11.15 -12.97 -16.92
N MET A 106 -12.10 -12.07 -17.17
CA MET A 106 -13.53 -12.40 -17.18
C MET A 106 -13.92 -13.20 -18.42
N THR A 107 -13.18 -13.03 -19.52
CA THR A 107 -13.48 -13.70 -20.80
C THR A 107 -12.78 -15.04 -20.97
N LYS A 108 -11.54 -15.16 -20.50
CA LYS A 108 -10.72 -16.37 -20.67
C LYS A 108 -10.67 -17.25 -19.41
N HIS A 109 -11.36 -16.85 -18.35
CA HIS A 109 -11.41 -17.55 -17.05
C HIS A 109 -10.03 -18.02 -16.55
N LYS A 110 -9.01 -17.18 -16.74
CA LYS A 110 -7.65 -17.44 -16.28
C LYS A 110 -7.53 -17.23 -14.77
N TYR A 111 -6.49 -17.80 -14.18
CA TYR A 111 -6.14 -17.52 -12.78
C TYR A 111 -5.86 -16.03 -12.58
N MET A 112 -6.18 -15.53 -11.39
CA MET A 112 -5.87 -14.16 -10.99
C MET A 112 -4.37 -13.90 -11.09
N VAL A 113 -4.01 -12.71 -11.56
CA VAL A 113 -2.64 -12.19 -11.53
C VAL A 113 -2.58 -11.02 -10.57
N VAL A 114 -1.56 -11.00 -9.74
CA VAL A 114 -1.25 -9.90 -8.83
C VAL A 114 -0.09 -9.12 -9.41
N LEU A 115 -0.34 -7.86 -9.77
CA LEU A 115 0.67 -6.93 -10.25
C LEU A 115 1.05 -5.96 -9.13
N ARG A 116 2.35 -5.72 -8.91
CA ARG A 116 2.85 -4.83 -7.87
C ARG A 116 3.73 -3.74 -8.46
N MET A 117 3.59 -2.54 -7.91
CA MET A 117 4.51 -1.43 -8.12
C MET A 117 5.06 -0.97 -6.78
N ARG A 118 6.34 -0.63 -6.74
CA ARG A 118 6.99 -0.06 -5.54
C ARG A 118 7.47 1.35 -5.82
N THR A 119 7.37 2.17 -4.79
CA THR A 119 8.01 3.49 -4.77
C THR A 119 9.51 3.33 -4.47
N LEU A 120 10.28 4.36 -4.77
CA LEU A 120 11.72 4.37 -4.45
C LEU A 120 11.97 4.56 -2.96
N ASP A 121 11.09 5.27 -2.30
CA ASP A 121 11.16 5.63 -0.89
C ASP A 121 9.76 5.64 -0.26
N ARG A 122 9.67 6.09 0.98
CA ARG A 122 8.46 6.20 1.78
C ARG A 122 8.21 7.63 2.23
N GLU A 123 8.58 8.61 1.43
CA GLU A 123 8.34 10.01 1.74
C GLU A 123 6.85 10.38 1.77
N ALA A 124 6.54 11.60 2.15
CA ALA A 124 5.15 12.04 2.31
C ALA A 124 4.35 12.00 1.00
N ARG A 125 5.02 12.22 -0.13
CA ARG A 125 4.39 12.21 -1.46
C ARG A 125 5.29 11.51 -2.46
N VAL A 126 4.96 10.26 -2.77
CA VAL A 126 5.69 9.42 -3.72
C VAL A 126 4.86 9.19 -4.98
N HIS A 127 5.51 9.11 -6.12
CA HIS A 127 4.86 9.06 -7.41
C HIS A 127 4.88 7.67 -8.04
N LEU A 128 3.73 7.22 -8.52
CA LEU A 128 3.58 6.04 -9.38
C LEU A 128 2.69 6.38 -10.59
N PRO A 129 2.80 5.68 -11.72
CA PRO A 129 1.88 5.88 -12.83
C PRO A 129 0.50 5.32 -12.47
N SER A 130 -0.56 6.02 -12.87
CA SER A 130 -1.93 5.53 -12.79
C SER A 130 -2.18 4.42 -13.81
N LEU A 131 -2.87 3.37 -13.42
CA LEU A 131 -3.38 2.34 -14.32
C LEU A 131 -4.88 2.53 -14.65
N THR A 132 -5.49 3.63 -14.22
CA THR A 132 -6.86 4.02 -14.60
C THR A 132 -7.08 4.06 -16.10
N PRO A 133 -6.13 4.53 -16.97
CA PRO A 133 -6.30 4.47 -18.41
C PRO A 133 -6.38 3.05 -18.97
N VAL A 134 -5.85 2.07 -18.24
CA VAL A 134 -5.91 0.65 -18.61
C VAL A 134 -7.17 -0.01 -18.06
N TRP A 135 -7.42 0.18 -16.75
CA TRP A 135 -8.62 -0.35 -16.07
C TRP A 135 -9.36 0.77 -15.34
N ARG A 136 -10.48 1.20 -15.89
CA ARG A 136 -11.27 2.26 -15.28
C ARG A 136 -11.78 1.93 -13.86
N SER A 137 -11.90 0.65 -13.53
CA SER A 137 -12.26 0.21 -12.17
C SER A 137 -11.21 0.57 -11.11
N ALA A 138 -9.99 0.90 -11.50
CA ALA A 138 -8.94 1.35 -10.59
C ALA A 138 -9.12 2.80 -10.09
N GLU A 139 -9.94 3.62 -10.77
CA GLU A 139 -10.06 5.07 -10.53
C GLU A 139 -10.29 5.41 -9.04
N PHE A 140 -11.36 4.89 -8.44
CA PHE A 140 -11.67 5.18 -7.05
C PHE A 140 -10.72 4.50 -6.06
N GLN A 141 -10.21 3.34 -6.40
CA GLN A 141 -9.30 2.58 -5.55
C GLN A 141 -7.90 3.22 -5.52
N GLU A 142 -7.43 3.79 -6.63
CA GLU A 142 -6.20 4.58 -6.66
C GLU A 142 -6.35 5.86 -5.82
N ARG A 143 -7.54 6.50 -5.83
CA ARG A 143 -7.84 7.62 -4.93
C ARG A 143 -7.82 7.21 -3.46
N GLU A 144 -8.34 6.02 -3.12
CA GLU A 144 -8.25 5.48 -1.77
C GLU A 144 -6.79 5.28 -1.33
N VAL A 145 -5.96 4.69 -2.19
CA VAL A 145 -4.53 4.52 -1.92
C VAL A 145 -3.82 5.87 -1.79
N TYR A 146 -4.15 6.84 -2.63
CA TYR A 146 -3.66 8.21 -2.49
C TYR A 146 -4.04 8.81 -1.14
N ASP A 147 -5.31 8.72 -0.78
CA ASP A 147 -5.86 9.33 0.43
C ASP A 147 -5.26 8.75 1.71
N LEU A 148 -5.11 7.42 1.77
CA LEU A 148 -4.71 6.70 2.98
C LEU A 148 -3.20 6.49 3.11
N TYR A 149 -2.44 6.47 2.01
CA TYR A 149 -1.00 6.19 1.99
C TYR A 149 -0.14 7.31 1.41
N GLY A 150 -0.72 8.28 0.70
CA GLY A 150 0.02 9.39 0.09
C GLY A 150 0.73 9.06 -1.22
N VAL A 151 0.28 8.05 -1.96
CA VAL A 151 0.80 7.71 -3.28
C VAL A 151 0.15 8.60 -4.33
N LEU A 152 0.94 9.42 -5.03
CA LEU A 152 0.48 10.27 -6.12
C LEU A 152 0.48 9.49 -7.44
N PHE A 153 -0.68 9.34 -8.06
CA PHE A 153 -0.84 8.61 -9.31
C PHE A 153 -0.75 9.55 -10.52
N ASN A 154 0.39 9.53 -11.21
CA ASN A 154 0.61 10.35 -12.41
C ASN A 154 -0.31 9.88 -13.55
N GLY A 155 -1.05 10.81 -14.13
CA GLY A 155 -2.02 10.50 -15.21
C GLY A 155 -3.39 10.02 -14.71
N HIS A 156 -3.66 10.07 -13.41
CA HIS A 156 -4.99 9.83 -12.88
C HIS A 156 -5.93 10.98 -13.28
N PRO A 157 -7.18 10.71 -13.73
CA PRO A 157 -8.08 11.74 -14.26
C PRO A 157 -8.60 12.70 -13.19
N ASP A 158 -8.77 12.26 -11.94
CA ASP A 158 -9.34 13.06 -10.84
C ASP A 158 -8.77 12.60 -9.50
N LEU A 159 -7.49 12.94 -9.23
CA LEU A 159 -6.81 12.54 -8.00
C LEU A 159 -7.10 13.52 -6.87
N ARG A 160 -8.07 13.19 -6.05
CA ARG A 160 -8.46 13.93 -4.84
C ARG A 160 -8.85 12.96 -3.73
N ARG A 161 -8.90 13.41 -2.48
CA ARG A 161 -9.31 12.59 -1.35
C ARG A 161 -10.71 12.02 -1.54
N ILE A 162 -11.01 10.90 -0.92
CA ILE A 162 -12.28 10.18 -1.04
C ILE A 162 -12.86 9.73 0.31
N LEU A 163 -12.02 9.42 1.28
CA LEU A 163 -12.41 8.96 2.62
C LEU A 163 -12.16 10.03 3.69
N MET A 164 -10.99 10.68 3.63
CA MET A 164 -10.65 11.77 4.53
C MET A 164 -11.19 13.10 3.99
N TRP A 165 -11.39 14.08 4.86
CA TRP A 165 -11.76 15.43 4.45
C TRP A 165 -10.59 16.16 3.78
N ASP A 166 -10.88 17.22 3.04
CA ASP A 166 -9.91 17.84 2.14
C ASP A 166 -8.72 18.47 2.87
N GLU A 167 -8.91 18.96 4.09
CA GLU A 167 -7.87 19.59 4.92
C GLU A 167 -7.06 18.59 5.74
N PHE A 168 -7.37 17.30 5.66
CA PHE A 168 -6.60 16.29 6.37
C PHE A 168 -5.19 16.14 5.78
N GLU A 169 -4.16 16.34 6.58
CA GLU A 169 -2.77 16.42 6.10
C GLU A 169 -2.03 15.09 6.10
N ASP A 170 -2.41 14.16 6.98
CA ASP A 170 -1.73 12.89 7.21
C ASP A 170 -2.26 11.74 6.34
N PHE A 171 -1.67 10.54 6.56
CA PHE A 171 -2.00 9.30 5.87
C PHE A 171 -2.29 8.19 6.89
N PRO A 172 -3.57 7.97 7.26
CA PRO A 172 -3.96 7.18 8.43
C PRO A 172 -3.66 5.68 8.32
N MET A 173 -3.40 5.15 7.12
CA MET A 173 -3.04 3.74 6.93
C MET A 173 -1.53 3.48 6.91
N ARG A 174 -0.71 4.50 7.10
CA ARG A 174 0.72 4.31 7.32
C ARG A 174 0.98 3.80 8.72
N ARG A 175 1.97 2.94 8.89
CA ARG A 175 2.29 2.28 10.17
C ARG A 175 2.85 3.21 11.24
N ASP A 176 3.32 4.37 10.87
CA ASP A 176 3.83 5.43 11.76
C ASP A 176 2.80 6.53 12.02
N TYR A 177 1.59 6.39 11.49
CA TYR A 177 0.52 7.31 11.80
C TYR A 177 0.15 7.22 13.29
N VAL A 178 0.07 8.36 13.92
CA VAL A 178 -0.38 8.51 15.30
C VAL A 178 -1.63 9.37 15.27
N GLU A 179 -2.73 8.83 15.76
CA GLU A 179 -4.00 9.55 15.84
C GLU A 179 -3.85 10.73 16.80
N PRO A 180 -4.18 11.96 16.36
CA PRO A 180 -4.12 13.15 17.24
C PRO A 180 -5.14 13.03 18.38
N ASP A 181 -4.74 13.37 19.59
CA ASP A 181 -5.59 13.33 20.79
C ASP A 181 -6.87 14.20 20.66
N ASP A 182 -6.85 15.20 19.77
CA ASP A 182 -7.98 16.11 19.53
C ASP A 182 -9.13 15.50 18.71
N TYR A 183 -8.94 14.31 18.12
CA TYR A 183 -9.97 13.65 17.31
C TYR A 183 -11.18 13.16 18.10
N GLU A 184 -11.01 12.92 19.39
CA GLU A 184 -12.13 12.51 20.26
C GLU A 184 -13.05 13.66 20.65
N TYR A 185 -12.67 14.91 20.36
CA TYR A 185 -13.43 16.09 20.73
C TYR A 185 -14.21 16.70 19.55
N GLU A 186 -15.11 15.95 18.95
CA GLU A 186 -16.25 16.59 18.27
C GLU A 186 -17.23 17.03 19.36
N PRO A 187 -17.51 18.35 19.52
CA PRO A 187 -18.54 18.80 20.45
C PRO A 187 -19.90 18.27 19.98
N THR A 188 -20.28 17.11 20.49
CA THR A 188 -21.59 16.54 20.22
C THR A 188 -22.68 17.46 20.79
N ALA A 189 -23.90 17.39 20.28
CA ALA A 189 -25.04 18.11 20.85
C ALA A 189 -25.19 17.78 22.35
N HIS A 190 -24.76 16.59 22.78
CA HIS A 190 -24.77 16.14 24.16
C HIS A 190 -23.78 16.95 25.02
N ASP A 191 -22.56 17.21 24.55
CA ASP A 191 -21.55 18.00 25.29
C ASP A 191 -21.98 19.46 25.44
N ALA A 192 -22.66 20.01 24.43
CA ALA A 192 -23.26 21.34 24.54
C ALA A 192 -24.35 21.40 25.59
N VAL A 193 -25.15 20.34 25.75
CA VAL A 193 -26.17 20.22 26.79
C VAL A 193 -25.51 20.09 28.16
N LEU A 194 -24.49 19.23 28.30
CA LEU A 194 -23.75 19.05 29.57
C LEU A 194 -23.08 20.34 30.03
N ARG A 195 -22.46 21.11 29.13
CA ARG A 195 -21.86 22.41 29.47
C ARG A 195 -22.91 23.41 29.96
N LYS A 196 -24.08 23.49 29.31
CA LYS A 196 -25.20 24.36 29.75
C LYS A 196 -25.75 23.93 31.12
N THR A 197 -25.87 22.61 31.35
CA THR A 197 -26.32 22.06 32.63
C THR A 197 -25.31 22.37 33.73
N ASN A 198 -24.02 22.16 33.51
CA ASN A 198 -22.98 22.46 34.48
C ASN A 198 -22.89 23.96 34.79
N ALA A 199 -23.05 24.84 33.79
CA ALA A 199 -23.11 26.28 34.02
C ALA A 199 -24.32 26.68 34.89
N HIS A 200 -25.49 26.09 34.63
CA HIS A 200 -26.70 26.34 35.39
C HIS A 200 -26.61 25.88 36.86
N TRP A 201 -25.95 24.73 37.09
CA TRP A 201 -25.71 24.26 38.49
C TRP A 201 -24.68 25.11 39.23
N ALA A 202 -23.68 25.65 38.55
CA ALA A 202 -22.70 26.55 39.15
C ALA A 202 -23.36 27.85 39.64
N GLU A 203 -24.28 28.45 38.83
CA GLU A 203 -25.04 29.66 39.23
C GLU A 203 -26.00 29.38 40.39
N ALA A 204 -26.59 28.17 40.45
CA ALA A 204 -27.51 27.82 41.54
C ALA A 204 -26.80 27.58 42.89
N GLY A 205 -25.52 27.18 42.85
CA GLY A 205 -24.69 26.92 44.06
C GLY A 205 -24.18 28.19 44.76
N GLU A 206 -24.10 29.31 44.08
CA GLU A 206 -23.65 30.59 44.69
C GLU A 206 -24.77 31.39 45.41
N GLY A 207 -26.01 30.92 45.30
CA GLY A 207 -27.18 31.63 45.87
C GLY A 207 -27.59 31.25 47.29
N GLU A 208 -26.98 30.23 47.93
CA GLU A 208 -27.42 29.74 49.26
C GLU A 208 -26.37 29.80 50.36
N VAL A 209 -25.51 30.81 50.41
CA VAL A 209 -24.70 31.09 51.62
C VAL A 209 -24.84 32.54 51.99
N GLY A 210 -25.99 32.89 52.59
CA GLY A 210 -26.19 34.22 53.10
C GLY A 210 -27.59 34.44 53.69
N GLN A 211 -27.92 33.84 54.83
CA GLN A 211 -28.63 34.43 55.98
C GLN A 211 -28.56 33.48 57.21
#